data_8b3af83cec2ed29e354f3bbb47bd767e
#
_entry.id   8b3af83cec2ed29e354f3bbb47bd767e
#
_cell.length_a   1.000
_cell.length_b   1.000
_cell.length_c   1.000
_cell.angle_alpha   90.00
_cell.angle_beta   90.00
_cell.angle_gamma   90.00
#
_symmetry.space_group_name_H-M   'P 1'
#
loop_
_entity.id
_entity.type
_entity.pdbx_description
1 polymer ?
#
loop_
_entity_poly.entity_id
_entity_poly.type
_entity_poly.pdbx_seq_one_letter_code
_entity_poly.pdbx_strand_id
1 'polypeptide(L)'
;MLDGKRIAILAEEGFEDSELIEPLRSMKKAGAKVVIVGSGSQESYQGKRGNATVSVDATADNVRAEDFDAIIVPGGYAPDKMRLHQSMVDLVRKAHDLGKVIAAICHGPQLLISADIVRGRRVTSWPSVAVDLKNAGADWVDAPVVQDGNLITSRKPADLPRFNKAIIEALLD
;
A
#
# COMPACT_ATOMS: atom_id res chain seq x y z
N MET A 1 16.40 0.47 13.82
CA MET A 1 15.35 -0.57 13.74
C MET A 1 15.15 -1.06 12.32
N LEU A 2 14.77 -0.19 11.39
CA LEU A 2 14.60 -0.59 10.00
C LEU A 2 15.77 -0.15 9.10
N ASP A 3 16.95 0.01 9.67
CA ASP A 3 18.13 0.41 8.90
C ASP A 3 18.42 -0.62 7.80
N GLY A 4 18.68 -0.12 6.60
CA GLY A 4 18.90 -0.96 5.42
C GLY A 4 17.62 -1.45 4.74
N LYS A 5 16.45 -1.28 5.35
CA LYS A 5 15.17 -1.63 4.71
C LYS A 5 14.74 -0.55 3.73
N ARG A 6 14.19 -0.98 2.61
CA ARG A 6 13.66 -0.09 1.57
C ARG A 6 12.17 -0.33 1.41
N ILE A 7 11.39 0.74 1.45
CA ILE A 7 9.93 0.68 1.39
C ILE A 7 9.45 1.55 0.23
N ALA A 8 8.64 0.99 -0.65
CA ALA A 8 7.93 1.76 -1.66
C ALA A 8 6.56 2.15 -1.11
N ILE A 9 6.21 3.42 -1.20
CA ILE A 9 4.84 3.88 -1.01
C ILE A 9 4.33 4.30 -2.38
N LEU A 10 3.27 3.65 -2.84
CA LEU A 10 2.70 3.94 -4.15
C LEU A 10 1.89 5.23 -4.10
N ALA A 11 1.99 6.03 -5.13
CA ALA A 11 1.32 7.32 -5.20
C ALA A 11 0.59 7.50 -6.53
N GLU A 12 -0.57 8.11 -6.47
CA GLU A 12 -1.36 8.57 -7.60
C GLU A 12 -2.26 9.70 -7.12
N GLU A 13 -2.82 10.46 -8.04
CA GLU A 13 -3.64 11.62 -7.71
C GLU A 13 -4.85 11.26 -6.87
N GLY A 14 -5.13 12.07 -5.86
CA GLY A 14 -6.29 11.89 -4.98
C GLY A 14 -6.10 10.84 -3.90
N PHE A 15 -4.87 10.53 -3.50
CA PHE A 15 -4.63 9.66 -2.36
C PHE A 15 -5.25 10.23 -1.08
N GLU A 16 -5.64 9.39 -0.13
CA GLU A 16 -6.05 9.87 1.19
C GLU A 16 -4.82 10.41 1.90
N ASP A 17 -4.81 11.71 2.20
CA ASP A 17 -3.62 12.44 2.66
C ASP A 17 -2.89 11.74 3.81
N SER A 18 -3.60 11.38 4.88
CA SER A 18 -2.99 10.75 6.05
C SER A 18 -2.47 9.34 5.76
N GLU A 19 -3.11 8.61 4.84
CA GLU A 19 -2.75 7.22 4.54
C GLU A 19 -1.45 7.10 3.74
N LEU A 20 -0.98 8.19 3.16
CA LEU A 20 0.36 8.25 2.57
C LEU A 20 1.34 8.89 3.54
N ILE A 21 1.00 10.05 4.12
CA ILE A 21 1.92 10.85 4.93
C ILE A 21 2.27 10.18 6.26
N GLU A 22 1.29 9.58 6.95
CA GLU A 22 1.57 8.94 8.23
C GLU A 22 2.47 7.70 8.09
N PRO A 23 2.24 6.77 7.15
CA PRO A 23 3.20 5.69 6.90
C PRO A 23 4.56 6.21 6.48
N LEU A 24 4.63 7.24 5.63
CA LEU A 24 5.89 7.84 5.21
C LEU A 24 6.71 8.31 6.41
N ARG A 25 6.08 9.07 7.31
CA ARG A 25 6.73 9.58 8.53
C ARG A 25 7.15 8.44 9.45
N SER A 26 6.26 7.48 9.67
CA SER A 26 6.48 6.37 10.57
C SER A 26 7.66 5.49 10.11
N MET A 27 7.71 5.17 8.82
CA MET A 27 8.77 4.32 8.28
C MET A 27 10.12 5.06 8.27
N LYS A 28 10.14 6.34 7.93
CA LYS A 28 11.36 7.16 8.02
C LYS A 28 11.85 7.27 9.45
N LYS A 29 10.96 7.50 10.40
CA LYS A 29 11.31 7.58 11.82
C LYS A 29 11.89 6.27 12.33
N ALA A 30 11.42 5.14 11.80
CA ALA A 30 11.94 3.82 12.14
C ALA A 30 13.30 3.51 11.49
N GLY A 31 13.79 4.36 10.58
CA GLY A 31 15.11 4.23 9.94
C GLY A 31 15.09 3.65 8.53
N ALA A 32 13.92 3.37 7.97
CA ALA A 32 13.82 2.84 6.60
C ALA A 32 14.07 3.92 5.56
N LYS A 33 14.58 3.51 4.40
CA LYS A 33 14.59 4.33 3.21
C LYS A 33 13.23 4.19 2.51
N VAL A 34 12.52 5.31 2.36
CA VAL A 34 11.21 5.31 1.72
C VAL A 34 11.32 5.95 0.33
N VAL A 35 10.77 5.27 -0.66
CA VAL A 35 10.74 5.70 -2.06
C VAL A 35 9.27 5.90 -2.45
N ILE A 36 8.92 7.10 -2.89
CA ILE A 36 7.60 7.38 -3.43
C ILE A 36 7.58 6.94 -4.88
N VAL A 37 6.77 5.93 -5.17
CA VAL A 37 6.69 5.32 -6.51
C VAL A 37 5.37 5.72 -7.16
N GLY A 38 5.45 6.50 -8.23
CA GLY A 38 4.29 6.93 -9.00
C GLY A 38 3.98 6.02 -10.17
N SER A 39 2.79 6.21 -10.76
CA SER A 39 2.37 5.46 -11.95
C SER A 39 3.05 5.91 -13.24
N GLY A 40 3.65 7.10 -13.24
CA GLY A 40 4.18 7.74 -14.45
C GLY A 40 3.23 8.77 -15.05
N SER A 41 2.03 8.92 -14.51
CA SER A 41 1.05 9.90 -15.01
C SER A 41 1.42 11.34 -14.71
N GLN A 42 2.09 11.59 -13.57
CA GLN A 42 2.51 12.92 -13.13
C GLN A 42 3.82 12.82 -12.36
N GLU A 43 4.52 13.96 -12.21
CA GLU A 43 5.75 14.06 -11.41
C GLU A 43 5.48 14.34 -9.94
N SER A 44 4.27 14.79 -9.61
CA SER A 44 3.80 15.01 -8.24
C SER A 44 2.31 14.75 -8.17
N TYR A 45 1.85 14.40 -6.98
CA TYR A 45 0.44 14.11 -6.73
C TYR A 45 -0.05 14.86 -5.51
N GLN A 46 -1.31 15.29 -5.57
CA GLN A 46 -1.98 15.96 -4.46
C GLN A 46 -2.97 15.00 -3.80
N GLY A 47 -3.02 15.03 -2.47
CA GLY A 47 -4.01 14.30 -1.70
C GLY A 47 -5.42 14.82 -1.94
N LYS A 48 -6.41 13.97 -1.79
CA LYS A 48 -7.82 14.31 -2.09
C LYS A 48 -8.36 15.42 -1.19
N ARG A 49 -7.77 15.63 -0.01
CA ARG A 49 -8.16 16.71 0.92
C ARG A 49 -7.39 17.99 0.70
N GLY A 50 -6.38 17.97 -0.18
CA GLY A 50 -5.57 19.14 -0.48
C GLY A 50 -4.54 19.49 0.60
N ASN A 51 -4.34 18.62 1.59
CA ASN A 51 -3.43 18.89 2.72
C ASN A 51 -2.01 18.38 2.50
N ALA A 52 -1.80 17.59 1.46
CA ALA A 52 -0.49 17.02 1.17
C ALA A 52 -0.23 16.98 -0.32
N THR A 53 1.00 17.27 -0.69
CA THR A 53 1.52 17.07 -2.06
C THR A 53 2.81 16.28 -1.94
N VAL A 54 2.99 15.26 -2.75
CA VAL A 54 4.20 14.46 -2.77
C VAL A 54 4.84 14.49 -4.14
N SER A 55 6.17 14.59 -4.15
CA SER A 55 6.94 14.43 -5.38
C SER A 55 7.29 12.96 -5.59
N VAL A 56 7.27 12.53 -6.83
CA VAL A 56 7.60 11.16 -7.22
C VAL A 56 9.13 11.00 -7.20
N ASP A 57 9.60 9.96 -6.51
CA ASP A 57 11.03 9.62 -6.50
C ASP A 57 11.37 8.69 -7.67
N ALA A 58 10.45 7.83 -8.06
CA ALA A 58 10.63 6.87 -9.16
C ALA A 58 9.27 6.47 -9.71
N THR A 59 9.24 5.94 -10.92
CA THR A 59 8.01 5.40 -11.52
C THR A 59 8.01 3.88 -11.45
N ALA A 60 6.81 3.28 -11.43
CA ALA A 60 6.66 1.83 -11.25
C ALA A 60 7.34 1.02 -12.36
N ASP A 61 7.46 1.55 -13.57
CA ASP A 61 8.14 0.90 -14.68
C ASP A 61 9.68 1.00 -14.61
N ASN A 62 10.22 1.87 -13.73
CA ASN A 62 11.65 2.09 -13.56
C ASN A 62 12.22 1.48 -12.26
N VAL A 63 11.40 0.79 -11.48
CA VAL A 63 11.83 0.11 -10.26
C VAL A 63 11.60 -1.38 -10.39
N ARG A 64 12.27 -2.15 -9.53
CA ARG A 64 12.13 -3.60 -9.47
C ARG A 64 11.59 -4.00 -8.11
N ALA A 65 10.73 -5.02 -8.08
CA ALA A 65 10.18 -5.54 -6.84
C ALA A 65 11.28 -6.01 -5.88
N GLU A 66 12.38 -6.55 -6.42
CA GLU A 66 13.53 -7.00 -5.66
C GLU A 66 14.20 -5.89 -4.85
N ASP A 67 14.02 -4.63 -5.25
CA ASP A 67 14.66 -3.48 -4.60
C ASP A 67 13.97 -3.09 -3.30
N PHE A 68 12.82 -3.67 -2.97
CA PHE A 68 12.03 -3.29 -1.81
C PHE A 68 11.80 -4.45 -0.85
N ASP A 69 11.69 -4.12 0.43
CA ASP A 69 11.28 -5.05 1.48
C ASP A 69 9.78 -5.00 1.73
N ALA A 70 9.15 -3.87 1.43
CA ALA A 70 7.70 -3.68 1.57
C ALA A 70 7.17 -2.72 0.51
N ILE A 71 5.89 -2.90 0.19
CA ILE A 71 5.10 -1.97 -0.62
C ILE A 71 3.89 -1.56 0.19
N ILE A 72 3.64 -0.25 0.29
CA ILE A 72 2.49 0.33 0.99
C ILE A 72 1.59 1.00 -0.04
N VAL A 73 0.30 0.67 0.03
CA VAL A 73 -0.73 1.19 -0.88
C VAL A 73 -1.74 2.02 -0.07
N PRO A 74 -1.65 3.36 -0.12
CA PRO A 74 -2.65 4.23 0.48
C PRO A 74 -3.96 4.18 -0.28
N GLY A 75 -5.04 4.63 0.37
CA GLY A 75 -6.37 4.67 -0.22
C GLY A 75 -6.72 6.02 -0.84
N GLY A 76 -7.96 6.46 -0.65
CA GLY A 76 -8.54 7.61 -1.33
C GLY A 76 -9.02 7.22 -2.72
N TYR A 77 -8.92 8.14 -3.67
CA TYR A 77 -9.26 7.88 -5.08
C TYR A 77 -8.10 7.25 -5.85
N ALA A 78 -6.90 7.28 -5.29
CA ALA A 78 -5.68 6.86 -5.96
C ALA A 78 -5.68 5.39 -6.40
N PRO A 79 -6.13 4.39 -5.61
CA PRO A 79 -6.09 2.99 -6.02
C PRO A 79 -6.87 2.71 -7.31
N ASP A 80 -8.00 3.38 -7.50
CA ASP A 80 -8.79 3.27 -8.72
C ASP A 80 -7.98 3.70 -9.95
N LYS A 81 -7.16 4.73 -9.80
CA LYS A 81 -6.28 5.22 -10.88
C LYS A 81 -5.06 4.34 -11.05
N MET A 82 -4.47 3.86 -9.95
CA MET A 82 -3.30 2.97 -9.98
C MET A 82 -3.56 1.71 -10.79
N ARG A 83 -4.75 1.14 -10.66
CA ARG A 83 -5.10 -0.12 -11.32
C ARG A 83 -5.22 0.01 -12.85
N LEU A 84 -5.25 1.22 -13.39
CA LEU A 84 -5.17 1.47 -14.82
C LEU A 84 -3.76 1.31 -15.38
N HIS A 85 -2.75 1.26 -14.52
CA HIS A 85 -1.34 1.19 -14.90
C HIS A 85 -0.80 -0.21 -14.61
N GLN A 86 -0.55 -0.97 -15.67
CA GLN A 86 -0.08 -2.35 -15.55
C GLN A 86 1.23 -2.46 -14.77
N SER A 87 2.12 -1.47 -14.89
CA SER A 87 3.38 -1.43 -14.15
C SER A 87 3.17 -1.41 -12.63
N MET A 88 2.14 -0.71 -12.16
CA MET A 88 1.78 -0.69 -10.73
C MET A 88 1.24 -2.04 -10.27
N VAL A 89 0.34 -2.63 -11.05
CA VAL A 89 -0.23 -3.95 -10.77
C VAL A 89 0.87 -5.01 -10.73
N ASP A 90 1.76 -4.98 -11.70
CA ASP A 90 2.86 -5.95 -11.81
C ASP A 90 3.86 -5.81 -10.67
N LEU A 91 4.16 -4.59 -10.23
CA LEU A 91 5.06 -4.34 -9.11
C LEU A 91 4.53 -5.00 -7.82
N VAL A 92 3.24 -4.81 -7.54
CA VAL A 92 2.60 -5.41 -6.37
C VAL A 92 2.61 -6.93 -6.47
N ARG A 93 2.24 -7.49 -7.62
CA ARG A 93 2.21 -8.94 -7.82
C ARG A 93 3.58 -9.57 -7.64
N LYS A 94 4.60 -8.99 -8.28
CA LYS A 94 5.97 -9.51 -8.18
C LYS A 94 6.52 -9.44 -6.77
N ALA A 95 6.29 -8.32 -6.08
CA ALA A 95 6.71 -8.18 -4.69
C ALA A 95 6.04 -9.21 -3.79
N HIS A 96 4.74 -9.44 -3.98
CA HIS A 96 4.02 -10.49 -3.26
C HIS A 96 4.61 -11.87 -3.53
N ASP A 97 4.88 -12.20 -4.79
CA ASP A 97 5.44 -13.51 -5.18
C ASP A 97 6.85 -13.73 -4.60
N LEU A 98 7.59 -12.65 -4.37
CA LEU A 98 8.90 -12.68 -3.72
C LEU A 98 8.83 -12.75 -2.19
N GLY A 99 7.62 -12.78 -1.63
CA GLY A 99 7.43 -12.82 -0.18
C GLY A 99 7.64 -11.49 0.52
N LYS A 100 7.67 -10.38 -0.22
CA LYS A 100 7.78 -9.04 0.38
C LYS A 100 6.51 -8.67 1.12
N VAL A 101 6.62 -7.76 2.08
CA VAL A 101 5.45 -7.25 2.81
C VAL A 101 4.63 -6.37 1.87
N ILE A 102 3.33 -6.67 1.78
CA ILE A 102 2.36 -5.85 1.04
C ILE A 102 1.36 -5.33 2.05
N ALA A 103 1.27 -4.01 2.17
CA ALA A 103 0.38 -3.36 3.12
C ALA A 103 -0.55 -2.38 2.40
N ALA A 104 -1.86 -2.51 2.61
CA ALA A 104 -2.84 -1.67 1.96
C ALA A 104 -3.93 -1.23 2.94
N ILE A 105 -4.39 -0.01 2.83
CA ILE A 105 -5.37 0.56 3.73
C ILE A 105 -6.54 1.17 2.97
N CYS A 106 -7.74 1.06 3.55
CA CYS A 106 -8.96 1.71 3.07
C CYS A 106 -9.36 1.18 1.68
N HIS A 107 -9.26 2.00 0.64
CA HIS A 107 -9.48 1.60 -0.75
C HIS A 107 -8.24 0.96 -1.39
N GLY A 108 -7.10 1.00 -0.72
CA GLY A 108 -5.85 0.41 -1.23
C GLY A 108 -5.97 -1.02 -1.71
N PRO A 109 -6.74 -1.90 -1.04
CA PRO A 109 -6.92 -3.27 -1.49
C PRO A 109 -7.52 -3.44 -2.90
N GLN A 110 -8.13 -2.41 -3.49
CA GLN A 110 -8.55 -2.45 -4.89
C GLN A 110 -7.37 -2.78 -5.82
N LEU A 111 -6.20 -2.24 -5.54
CA LEU A 111 -5.00 -2.56 -6.33
C LEU A 111 -4.56 -4.02 -6.11
N LEU A 112 -4.73 -4.53 -4.91
CA LEU A 112 -4.42 -5.93 -4.59
C LEU A 112 -5.33 -6.90 -5.34
N ILE A 113 -6.59 -6.53 -5.53
CA ILE A 113 -7.54 -7.29 -6.35
C ILE A 113 -7.03 -7.38 -7.79
N SER A 114 -6.62 -6.24 -8.35
CA SER A 114 -6.08 -6.20 -9.72
C SER A 114 -4.80 -7.03 -9.87
N ALA A 115 -3.99 -7.10 -8.81
CA ALA A 115 -2.79 -7.92 -8.79
C ALA A 115 -3.07 -9.42 -8.57
N ASP A 116 -4.32 -9.79 -8.28
CA ASP A 116 -4.75 -11.17 -8.03
C ASP A 116 -3.98 -11.83 -6.88
N ILE A 117 -3.84 -11.14 -5.77
CA ILE A 117 -3.09 -11.64 -4.61
C ILE A 117 -3.96 -11.81 -3.35
N VAL A 118 -5.29 -11.64 -3.46
CA VAL A 118 -6.19 -11.70 -2.30
C VAL A 118 -6.97 -13.02 -2.19
N ARG A 119 -6.98 -13.83 -3.23
CA ARG A 119 -7.73 -15.09 -3.26
C ARG A 119 -7.28 -16.02 -2.13
N GLY A 120 -8.24 -16.46 -1.31
CA GLY A 120 -7.96 -17.34 -0.18
C GLY A 120 -7.27 -16.65 1.01
N ARG A 121 -7.10 -15.33 0.97
CA ARG A 121 -6.40 -14.59 2.01
C ARG A 121 -7.39 -13.86 2.91
N ARG A 122 -7.02 -13.72 4.19
CA ARG A 122 -7.78 -12.90 5.14
C ARG A 122 -7.34 -11.45 4.98
N VAL A 123 -8.33 -10.57 4.80
CA VAL A 123 -8.09 -9.14 4.54
C VAL A 123 -9.17 -8.28 5.20
N THR A 124 -8.87 -7.01 5.32
CA THR A 124 -9.86 -5.97 5.60
C THR A 124 -9.70 -4.81 4.63
N SER A 125 -10.60 -3.86 4.70
CA SER A 125 -10.61 -2.67 3.85
C SER A 125 -11.61 -1.66 4.37
N TRP A 126 -11.70 -0.52 3.68
CA TRP A 126 -12.88 0.32 3.79
C TRP A 126 -14.13 -0.53 3.51
N PRO A 127 -15.22 -0.38 4.32
CA PRO A 127 -16.35 -1.31 4.23
C PRO A 127 -16.99 -1.46 2.84
N SER A 128 -17.00 -0.40 2.03
CA SER A 128 -17.59 -0.49 0.69
C SER A 128 -16.81 -1.42 -0.26
N VAL A 129 -15.55 -1.70 0.04
CA VAL A 129 -14.71 -2.59 -0.78
C VAL A 129 -14.86 -4.05 -0.36
N ALA A 130 -15.55 -4.32 0.74
CA ALA A 130 -15.70 -5.68 1.26
C ALA A 130 -16.31 -6.63 0.23
N VAL A 131 -17.36 -6.19 -0.47
CA VAL A 131 -18.02 -7.02 -1.49
C VAL A 131 -17.07 -7.36 -2.65
N ASP A 132 -16.25 -6.39 -3.05
CA ASP A 132 -15.29 -6.60 -4.13
C ASP A 132 -14.20 -7.61 -3.74
N LEU A 133 -13.72 -7.53 -2.50
CA LEU A 133 -12.74 -8.49 -1.97
C LEU A 133 -13.33 -9.88 -1.84
N LYS A 134 -14.57 -10.00 -1.34
CA LYS A 134 -15.28 -11.29 -1.27
C LYS A 134 -15.46 -11.89 -2.66
N ASN A 135 -15.86 -11.09 -3.63
CA ASN A 135 -16.02 -11.55 -5.01
C ASN A 135 -14.68 -11.96 -5.64
N ALA A 136 -13.59 -11.39 -5.17
CA ALA A 136 -12.23 -11.78 -5.59
C ALA A 136 -11.72 -13.03 -4.86
N GLY A 137 -12.52 -13.62 -3.98
CA GLY A 137 -12.16 -14.85 -3.27
C GLY A 137 -11.48 -14.65 -1.92
N ALA A 138 -11.45 -13.42 -1.40
CA ALA A 138 -10.86 -13.14 -0.09
C ALA A 138 -11.85 -13.40 1.05
N ASP A 139 -11.30 -13.64 2.23
CA ASP A 139 -12.04 -13.71 3.50
C ASP A 139 -11.93 -12.34 4.18
N TRP A 140 -12.99 -11.53 4.07
CA TRP A 140 -13.01 -10.18 4.62
C TRP A 140 -13.41 -10.19 6.09
N VAL A 141 -12.60 -9.51 6.90
CA VAL A 141 -12.79 -9.43 8.37
C VAL A 141 -12.83 -7.94 8.77
N ASP A 142 -13.84 -7.55 9.56
CA ASP A 142 -13.93 -6.19 10.09
C ASP A 142 -13.04 -6.07 11.34
N ALA A 143 -11.82 -5.63 11.14
CA ALA A 143 -10.84 -5.41 12.21
C ALA A 143 -9.89 -4.27 11.85
N PRO A 144 -9.31 -3.57 12.83
CA PRO A 144 -8.40 -2.45 12.55
C PRO A 144 -7.17 -2.84 11.73
N VAL A 145 -6.63 -4.04 11.96
CA VAL A 145 -5.54 -4.62 11.18
C VAL A 145 -5.83 -6.09 10.99
N VAL A 146 -5.69 -6.57 9.77
CA VAL A 146 -5.70 -8.01 9.46
C VAL A 146 -4.37 -8.33 8.80
N GLN A 147 -3.63 -9.25 9.39
CA GLN A 147 -2.38 -9.74 8.85
C GLN A 147 -2.51 -11.22 8.51
N ASP A 148 -2.22 -11.54 7.26
CA ASP A 148 -2.18 -12.91 6.76
C ASP A 148 -0.84 -13.11 6.07
N GLY A 149 0.12 -13.72 6.79
CA GLY A 149 1.48 -13.84 6.29
C GLY A 149 2.11 -12.46 6.03
N ASN A 150 2.53 -12.23 4.81
CA ASN A 150 3.14 -10.98 4.38
C ASN A 150 2.12 -9.90 3.94
N LEU A 151 0.83 -10.21 4.02
CA LEU A 151 -0.23 -9.29 3.61
C LEU A 151 -0.83 -8.61 4.84
N ILE A 152 -0.79 -7.28 4.89
CA ILE A 152 -1.28 -6.46 6.00
C ILE A 152 -2.30 -5.48 5.44
N THR A 153 -3.51 -5.47 6.03
CA THR A 153 -4.58 -4.57 5.58
C THR A 153 -5.23 -3.87 6.76
N SER A 154 -5.74 -2.67 6.51
CA SER A 154 -6.49 -1.84 7.48
C SER A 154 -7.65 -1.15 6.79
N ARG A 155 -8.57 -0.55 7.55
CA ARG A 155 -9.86 -0.08 7.05
C ARG A 155 -9.90 1.41 6.70
N LYS A 156 -9.23 2.25 7.49
CA LYS A 156 -9.47 3.70 7.49
C LYS A 156 -8.37 4.45 8.23
N PRO A 157 -8.31 5.80 8.12
CA PRO A 157 -7.26 6.59 8.77
C PRO A 157 -7.13 6.37 10.29
N ALA A 158 -8.24 6.12 11.00
CA ALA A 158 -8.17 5.84 12.44
C ALA A 158 -7.35 4.60 12.79
N ASP A 159 -7.17 3.68 11.85
CA ASP A 159 -6.39 2.45 12.04
C ASP A 159 -4.89 2.64 11.80
N LEU A 160 -4.45 3.80 11.30
CA LEU A 160 -3.06 4.05 10.90
C LEU A 160 -2.01 3.72 11.97
N PRO A 161 -2.20 4.06 13.25
CA PRO A 161 -1.19 3.69 14.25
C PRO A 161 -0.94 2.18 14.31
N ARG A 162 -1.99 1.38 14.26
CA ARG A 162 -1.88 -0.10 14.28
C ARG A 162 -1.34 -0.65 12.97
N PHE A 163 -1.76 -0.06 11.86
CA PHE A 163 -1.27 -0.39 10.52
C PHE A 163 0.24 -0.20 10.43
N ASN A 164 0.72 0.99 10.81
CA ASN A 164 2.15 1.31 10.78
C ASN A 164 2.95 0.38 11.70
N LYS A 165 2.43 0.10 12.89
CA LYS A 165 3.08 -0.81 13.85
C LYS A 165 3.22 -2.21 13.26
N ALA A 166 2.16 -2.73 12.65
CA ALA A 166 2.18 -4.07 12.05
C ALA A 166 3.22 -4.18 10.93
N ILE A 167 3.35 -3.14 10.11
CA ILE A 167 4.35 -3.11 9.03
C ILE A 167 5.76 -3.14 9.61
N ILE A 168 6.03 -2.30 10.62
CA ILE A 168 7.35 -2.25 11.25
C ILE A 168 7.69 -3.61 11.86
N GLU A 169 6.77 -4.21 12.60
CA GLU A 169 6.98 -5.52 13.23
C GLU A 169 7.26 -6.61 12.18
N ALA A 170 6.53 -6.62 11.08
CA ALA A 170 6.74 -7.57 9.99
C ALA A 170 8.12 -7.42 9.34
N LEU A 171 8.65 -6.20 9.29
CA LEU A 171 9.96 -5.93 8.70
C LEU A 171 11.12 -6.19 9.64
N LEU A 172 10.86 -6.26 10.94
CA LEU A 172 11.88 -6.62 11.95
C LEU A 172 12.14 -8.13 11.98
N ASP A 173 11.17 -8.91 11.59
CA ASP A 173 11.30 -10.37 11.51
C ASP A 173 12.03 -10.76 10.22
#